data_b1f475cd28c340cf514488b6e5872ee3
#
_entry.id   b1f475cd28c340cf514488b6e5872ee3
#
_cell.length_a   1.000
_cell.length_b   1.000
_cell.length_c   1.000
_cell.angle_alpha   90.00
_cell.angle_beta   90.00
_cell.angle_gamma   90.00
#
_symmetry.space_group_name_H-M   'P 1'
#
loop_
_entity.id
_entity.type
_entity.pdbx_description
1 polymer ?
#
loop_
_entity_poly.entity_id
_entity_poly.type
_entity_poly.pdbx_seq_one_letter_code
_entity_poly.pdbx_strand_id
1 'polypeptide(L)'
;MRIYYRYFLLLILLLLSGFPLALSSQAATTAKGPITIGVMLPLHQLDGDGKRMTEYYRGMLMACNQLKTAGYTIHVQAWNVDVNTDIEQVLQREGVEKCNVIFGPLYSKQVKPLADYCKSRRIRLVIPFSITGNEVASNPYVFQVYQDGTRLTNAAVNAFLERFSKCHPVFVDCNDSINPKGAFTAALRKQLDIKGVSYNITNLKSPDDAFAKAFSATQPNVVVLNTARSPELNAVFVKLERLEQLYPGRVVRLFGYTEWLMYASYDFAHFCKYDTYIPTTFYYNAPATATQTLEKSYRSWFHEPLMQALPRFAITGYDHAQFFIRGILQYGNQFTGNRWQRFYQPLQTPLQFEPVGKGGRQNTAFQLIHYLYNGGIESLAY
;
A
#
# COMPACT_ATOMS: atom_id res chain seq x y z
N MET A 1 -32.69 -57.91 16.38
CA MET A 1 -31.67 -56.87 15.96
C MET A 1 -32.18 -55.81 15.00
N ARG A 2 -33.26 -56.01 14.21
CA ARG A 2 -33.77 -54.97 13.25
C ARG A 2 -34.65 -53.88 13.86
N ILE A 3 -35.19 -54.07 15.07
CA ILE A 3 -36.09 -53.09 15.73
C ILE A 3 -35.29 -51.98 16.41
N TYR A 4 -34.12 -52.28 17.01
CA TYR A 4 -33.28 -51.29 17.69
C TYR A 4 -32.59 -50.28 16.72
N TYR A 5 -32.35 -50.71 15.46
CA TYR A 5 -31.78 -49.83 14.45
C TYR A 5 -32.76 -48.74 13.97
N ARG A 6 -34.06 -49.01 13.97
CA ARG A 6 -35.09 -48.02 13.59
C ARG A 6 -35.30 -46.94 14.65
N TYR A 7 -35.21 -47.30 15.91
CA TYR A 7 -35.32 -46.31 17.00
C TYR A 7 -34.00 -45.50 17.17
N PHE A 8 -32.88 -46.04 16.87
CA PHE A 8 -31.62 -45.34 16.88
C PHE A 8 -31.51 -44.31 15.73
N LEU A 9 -32.02 -44.64 14.53
CA LEU A 9 -32.11 -43.70 13.40
C LEU A 9 -33.14 -42.58 13.65
N LEU A 10 -34.28 -42.87 14.30
CA LEU A 10 -35.26 -41.89 14.68
C LEU A 10 -34.76 -40.94 15.78
N LEU A 11 -33.95 -41.42 16.70
CA LEU A 11 -33.32 -40.57 17.74
C LEU A 11 -32.26 -39.64 17.16
N ILE A 12 -31.49 -40.05 16.15
CA ILE A 12 -30.54 -39.22 15.44
C ILE A 12 -31.26 -38.14 14.59
N LEU A 13 -32.39 -38.45 13.98
CA LEU A 13 -33.20 -37.48 13.23
C LEU A 13 -33.86 -36.43 14.16
N LEU A 14 -34.24 -36.79 15.38
CA LEU A 14 -34.78 -35.88 16.37
C LEU A 14 -33.72 -34.97 17.02
N LEU A 15 -32.49 -35.40 17.10
CA LEU A 15 -31.36 -34.58 17.57
C LEU A 15 -30.84 -33.57 16.53
N LEU A 16 -31.13 -33.80 15.24
CA LEU A 16 -30.78 -32.88 14.16
C LEU A 16 -31.82 -31.78 13.88
N SER A 17 -33.02 -31.90 14.44
CA SER A 17 -34.11 -30.95 14.23
C SER A 17 -34.29 -29.91 15.36
N GLY A 18 -33.44 -29.92 16.38
CA GLY A 18 -33.64 -29.13 17.61
C GLY A 18 -32.62 -28.03 17.91
N PHE A 19 -31.64 -27.75 17.05
CA PHE A 19 -30.82 -26.58 17.19
C PHE A 19 -31.17 -25.55 16.12
N PRO A 20 -31.88 -24.48 16.46
CA PRO A 20 -31.81 -23.29 15.64
C PRO A 20 -30.35 -22.81 15.78
N LEU A 21 -29.55 -23.02 14.72
CA LEU A 21 -28.39 -22.18 14.48
C LEU A 21 -28.91 -20.74 14.35
N ALA A 22 -29.10 -20.09 15.48
CA ALA A 22 -29.13 -18.64 15.53
C ALA A 22 -27.77 -18.19 15.03
N LEU A 23 -27.59 -18.15 13.71
CA LEU A 23 -26.68 -17.21 13.08
C LEU A 23 -27.19 -15.85 13.56
N SER A 24 -26.64 -15.38 14.69
CA SER A 24 -26.65 -13.98 15.02
C SER A 24 -25.80 -13.31 13.94
N SER A 25 -26.43 -13.00 12.79
CA SER A 25 -25.98 -11.92 11.99
C SER A 25 -26.07 -10.72 12.94
N GLN A 26 -24.95 -10.38 13.58
CA GLN A 26 -24.79 -9.04 14.08
C GLN A 26 -24.90 -8.16 12.84
N ALA A 27 -26.13 -7.73 12.56
CA ALA A 27 -26.38 -6.65 11.65
C ALA A 27 -25.51 -5.52 12.18
N ALA A 28 -24.41 -5.26 11.47
CA ALA A 28 -23.59 -4.10 11.73
C ALA A 28 -24.56 -2.92 11.74
N THR A 29 -24.67 -2.26 12.88
CA THR A 29 -25.50 -1.06 13.02
C THR A 29 -24.88 -0.04 12.07
N THR A 30 -25.40 -0.04 10.84
CA THR A 30 -25.05 0.98 9.84
C THR A 30 -25.35 2.33 10.48
N ALA A 31 -24.32 3.14 10.68
CA ALA A 31 -24.49 4.52 11.08
C ALA A 31 -25.26 5.22 9.94
N LYS A 32 -26.59 5.26 10.04
CA LYS A 32 -27.50 5.87 9.04
C LYS A 32 -27.51 7.40 9.08
N GLY A 33 -26.64 8.01 9.88
CA GLY A 33 -26.52 9.47 9.98
C GLY A 33 -25.57 10.06 8.92
N PRO A 34 -25.67 11.36 8.68
CA PRO A 34 -24.75 12.06 7.80
C PRO A 34 -23.33 11.98 8.34
N ILE A 35 -22.37 11.76 7.44
CA ILE A 35 -20.95 11.83 7.76
C ILE A 35 -20.35 13.15 7.24
N THR A 36 -19.67 13.88 8.11
CA THR A 36 -18.96 15.12 7.75
C THR A 36 -17.45 14.86 7.68
N ILE A 37 -16.87 15.21 6.54
CA ILE A 37 -15.45 15.02 6.23
C ILE A 37 -14.79 16.40 6.18
N GLY A 38 -13.71 16.55 6.94
CA GLY A 38 -12.82 17.70 6.86
C GLY A 38 -11.60 17.39 5.99
N VAL A 39 -11.13 18.37 5.22
CA VAL A 39 -9.86 18.30 4.50
C VAL A 39 -9.04 19.53 4.84
N MET A 40 -7.85 19.32 5.42
CA MET A 40 -6.90 20.37 5.82
C MET A 40 -5.56 20.12 5.14
N LEU A 41 -5.46 20.57 3.90
CA LEU A 41 -4.31 20.38 3.01
C LEU A 41 -4.03 21.67 2.23
N PRO A 42 -2.83 21.88 1.65
CA PRO A 42 -2.60 23.00 0.74
C PRO A 42 -3.40 22.80 -0.55
N LEU A 43 -4.52 23.53 -0.68
CA LEU A 43 -5.47 23.40 -1.79
C LEU A 43 -5.36 24.62 -2.71
N HIS A 44 -4.27 24.69 -3.48
CA HIS A 44 -3.97 25.78 -4.41
C HIS A 44 -3.16 25.28 -5.62
N GLN A 45 -2.92 26.16 -6.60
CA GLN A 45 -2.20 25.82 -7.84
C GLN A 45 -0.82 26.52 -7.94
N LEU A 46 -0.33 27.14 -6.84
CA LEU A 46 0.87 27.99 -6.86
C LEU A 46 2.16 27.17 -6.96
N ASP A 47 2.21 26.02 -6.30
CA ASP A 47 3.39 25.16 -6.24
C ASP A 47 3.07 23.67 -6.40
N GLY A 48 4.11 22.83 -6.30
CA GLY A 48 3.98 21.39 -6.45
C GLY A 48 3.17 20.74 -5.34
N ASP A 49 3.24 21.21 -4.10
CA ASP A 49 2.49 20.65 -2.97
C ASP A 49 1.00 20.95 -3.14
N GLY A 50 0.66 22.20 -3.43
CA GLY A 50 -0.71 22.61 -3.67
C GLY A 50 -1.35 21.88 -4.84
N LYS A 51 -0.63 21.72 -5.97
CA LYS A 51 -1.10 20.97 -7.13
C LYS A 51 -1.39 19.51 -6.80
N ARG A 52 -0.45 18.83 -6.12
CA ARG A 52 -0.61 17.43 -5.70
C ARG A 52 -1.78 17.24 -4.74
N MET A 53 -1.91 18.11 -3.75
CA MET A 53 -2.98 17.99 -2.77
C MET A 53 -4.35 18.40 -3.35
N THR A 54 -4.40 19.32 -4.29
CA THR A 54 -5.63 19.61 -5.03
C THR A 54 -6.08 18.40 -5.85
N GLU A 55 -5.16 17.71 -6.52
CA GLU A 55 -5.50 16.49 -7.24
C GLU A 55 -5.97 15.36 -6.31
N TYR A 56 -5.30 15.18 -5.18
CA TYR A 56 -5.74 14.26 -4.13
C TYR A 56 -7.16 14.56 -3.65
N TYR A 57 -7.46 15.84 -3.36
CA TYR A 57 -8.78 16.30 -2.94
C TYR A 57 -9.85 16.06 -4.02
N ARG A 58 -9.54 16.29 -5.30
CA ARG A 58 -10.44 15.97 -6.42
C ARG A 58 -10.81 14.47 -6.45
N GLY A 59 -9.85 13.59 -6.22
CA GLY A 59 -10.12 12.16 -6.08
C GLY A 59 -11.05 11.85 -4.91
N MET A 60 -10.86 12.50 -3.76
CA MET A 60 -11.76 12.37 -2.62
C MET A 60 -13.19 12.82 -2.97
N LEU A 61 -13.35 13.94 -3.69
CA LEU A 61 -14.67 14.41 -4.12
C LEU A 61 -15.38 13.41 -5.04
N MET A 62 -14.65 12.75 -5.94
CA MET A 62 -15.19 11.68 -6.80
C MET A 62 -15.68 10.50 -5.96
N ALA A 63 -14.90 10.06 -4.95
CA ALA A 63 -15.31 9.03 -4.01
C ALA A 63 -16.58 9.41 -3.24
N CYS A 64 -16.62 10.63 -2.72
CA CYS A 64 -17.78 11.16 -2.01
C CYS A 64 -19.03 11.21 -2.91
N ASN A 65 -18.88 11.63 -4.16
CA ASN A 65 -20.00 11.63 -5.11
C ASN A 65 -20.52 10.22 -5.40
N GLN A 66 -19.62 9.26 -5.62
CA GLN A 66 -20.03 7.87 -5.84
C GLN A 66 -20.81 7.32 -4.63
N LEU A 67 -20.36 7.63 -3.40
CA LEU A 67 -21.06 7.22 -2.18
C LEU A 67 -22.41 7.92 -2.01
N LYS A 68 -22.51 9.22 -2.37
CA LYS A 68 -23.79 9.93 -2.41
C LYS A 68 -24.77 9.29 -3.39
N THR A 69 -24.30 8.92 -4.58
CA THR A 69 -25.10 8.20 -5.58
C THR A 69 -25.57 6.84 -5.06
N ALA A 70 -24.79 6.20 -4.18
CA ALA A 70 -25.15 4.96 -3.49
C ALA A 70 -26.10 5.18 -2.29
N GLY A 71 -26.60 6.41 -2.06
CA GLY A 71 -27.61 6.74 -1.04
C GLY A 71 -27.07 7.20 0.30
N TYR A 72 -25.76 7.43 0.44
CA TYR A 72 -25.17 7.95 1.68
C TYR A 72 -25.22 9.48 1.74
N THR A 73 -25.50 10.04 2.92
CA THR A 73 -25.44 11.48 3.15
C THR A 73 -24.02 11.87 3.60
N ILE A 74 -23.31 12.60 2.75
CA ILE A 74 -21.91 12.98 2.99
C ILE A 74 -21.76 14.50 2.83
N HIS A 75 -21.22 15.17 3.86
CA HIS A 75 -20.84 16.57 3.82
C HIS A 75 -19.32 16.68 3.74
N VAL A 76 -18.81 17.51 2.85
CA VAL A 76 -17.37 17.75 2.70
C VAL A 76 -17.10 19.22 2.98
N GLN A 77 -16.17 19.47 3.90
CA GLN A 77 -15.63 20.79 4.20
C GLN A 77 -14.12 20.78 3.94
N ALA A 78 -13.61 21.81 3.30
CA ALA A 78 -12.21 21.91 2.97
C ALA A 78 -11.63 23.26 3.37
N TRP A 79 -10.46 23.22 3.96
CA TRP A 79 -9.69 24.41 4.36
C TRP A 79 -8.33 24.35 3.69
N ASN A 80 -7.95 25.44 3.02
CA ASN A 80 -6.59 25.55 2.52
C ASN A 80 -5.64 25.76 3.70
N VAL A 81 -4.76 24.78 3.92
CA VAL A 81 -3.77 24.76 5.01
C VAL A 81 -2.40 24.61 4.40
N ASP A 82 -1.79 25.72 4.08
CA ASP A 82 -0.46 25.82 3.48
C ASP A 82 0.65 25.74 4.55
N VAL A 83 1.90 25.67 4.09
CA VAL A 83 3.09 25.59 4.96
C VAL A 83 3.14 26.69 6.01
N ASN A 84 2.72 27.90 5.67
CA ASN A 84 2.73 29.05 6.58
C ASN A 84 1.39 29.31 7.29
N THR A 85 0.39 28.45 7.06
CA THR A 85 -0.92 28.60 7.72
C THR A 85 -0.79 28.26 9.20
N ASP A 86 -1.24 29.16 10.06
CA ASP A 86 -1.48 28.85 11.47
C ASP A 86 -2.72 27.96 11.57
N ILE A 87 -2.46 26.66 11.82
CA ILE A 87 -3.54 25.68 11.87
C ILE A 87 -4.47 25.91 13.07
N GLU A 88 -4.01 26.50 14.16
CA GLU A 88 -4.84 26.77 15.34
C GLU A 88 -5.97 27.78 15.01
N GLN A 89 -5.71 28.74 14.16
CA GLN A 89 -6.75 29.65 13.66
C GLN A 89 -7.76 28.92 12.75
N VAL A 90 -7.32 27.95 11.98
CA VAL A 90 -8.23 27.13 11.14
C VAL A 90 -9.13 26.26 12.02
N LEU A 91 -8.60 25.73 13.12
CA LEU A 91 -9.35 24.88 14.06
C LEU A 91 -10.47 25.62 14.80
N GLN A 92 -10.45 26.96 14.80
CA GLN A 92 -11.51 27.80 15.38
C GLN A 92 -12.64 28.10 14.38
N ARG A 93 -12.50 27.75 13.12
CA ARG A 93 -13.52 28.01 12.10
C ARG A 93 -14.75 27.13 12.31
N GLU A 94 -15.91 27.69 12.00
CA GLU A 94 -17.18 26.95 12.08
C GLU A 94 -17.16 25.70 11.21
N GLY A 95 -17.71 24.61 11.73
CA GLY A 95 -17.86 23.32 11.06
C GLY A 95 -16.72 22.35 11.30
N VAL A 96 -15.55 22.79 11.77
CA VAL A 96 -14.44 21.88 12.09
C VAL A 96 -14.84 20.89 13.18
N GLU A 97 -15.56 21.36 14.19
CA GLU A 97 -16.08 20.57 15.31
C GLU A 97 -17.15 19.54 14.90
N LYS A 98 -17.76 19.70 13.74
CA LYS A 98 -18.79 18.80 13.19
C LYS A 98 -18.22 17.66 12.39
N CYS A 99 -16.90 17.64 12.14
CA CYS A 99 -16.25 16.59 11.36
C CYS A 99 -16.23 15.25 12.10
N ASN A 100 -16.54 14.17 11.41
CA ASN A 100 -16.34 12.79 11.88
C ASN A 100 -14.92 12.29 11.63
N VAL A 101 -14.32 12.80 10.54
CA VAL A 101 -12.96 12.49 10.12
C VAL A 101 -12.34 13.71 9.43
N ILE A 102 -11.07 13.99 9.70
CA ILE A 102 -10.28 15.03 9.04
C ILE A 102 -9.11 14.38 8.32
N PHE A 103 -8.87 14.76 7.07
CA PHE A 103 -7.73 14.35 6.24
C PHE A 103 -6.71 15.49 6.16
N GLY A 104 -5.49 15.23 6.60
CA GLY A 104 -4.40 16.19 6.71
C GLY A 104 -3.63 16.02 8.02
N PRO A 105 -2.70 16.91 8.33
CA PRO A 105 -2.14 17.94 7.45
C PRO A 105 -1.09 17.37 6.49
N LEU A 106 -0.54 18.22 5.61
CA LEU A 106 0.62 17.83 4.79
C LEU A 106 1.94 18.06 5.57
N TYR A 107 2.04 19.11 6.35
CA TYR A 107 3.30 19.52 6.98
C TYR A 107 3.41 19.06 8.43
N SER A 108 4.56 18.46 8.78
CA SER A 108 4.78 17.82 10.10
C SER A 108 4.59 18.80 11.27
N LYS A 109 4.94 20.09 11.12
CA LYS A 109 4.74 21.10 12.18
C LYS A 109 3.28 21.32 12.59
N GLN A 110 2.34 21.01 11.71
CA GLN A 110 0.90 21.16 11.92
C GLN A 110 0.26 19.88 12.50
N VAL A 111 0.99 18.76 12.56
CA VAL A 111 0.45 17.47 13.00
C VAL A 111 0.03 17.51 14.46
N LYS A 112 0.91 17.99 15.35
CA LYS A 112 0.62 17.97 16.80
C LYS A 112 -0.61 18.80 17.17
N PRO A 113 -0.75 20.09 16.80
CA PRO A 113 -1.95 20.88 17.14
C PRO A 113 -3.24 20.25 16.59
N LEU A 114 -3.24 19.76 15.34
CA LEU A 114 -4.40 19.11 14.76
C LEU A 114 -4.74 17.79 15.46
N ALA A 115 -3.73 16.99 15.82
CA ALA A 115 -3.92 15.73 16.54
C ALA A 115 -4.50 15.96 17.95
N ASP A 116 -4.00 16.95 18.68
CA ASP A 116 -4.51 17.32 20.00
C ASP A 116 -5.97 17.81 19.94
N TYR A 117 -6.31 18.64 18.95
CA TYR A 117 -7.69 19.06 18.71
C TYR A 117 -8.59 17.85 18.40
N CYS A 118 -8.19 17.00 17.48
CA CYS A 118 -8.96 15.80 17.10
C CYS A 118 -9.16 14.85 18.30
N LYS A 119 -8.15 14.71 19.15
CA LYS A 119 -8.25 13.91 20.39
C LYS A 119 -9.30 14.47 21.35
N SER A 120 -9.29 15.80 21.59
CA SER A 120 -10.23 16.47 22.49
C SER A 120 -11.68 16.38 22.01
N ARG A 121 -11.91 16.36 20.71
CA ARG A 121 -13.23 16.31 20.06
C ARG A 121 -13.65 14.92 19.61
N ARG A 122 -12.79 13.89 19.80
CA ARG A 122 -13.01 12.49 19.35
C ARG A 122 -13.22 12.39 17.85
N ILE A 123 -12.55 13.26 17.07
CA ILE A 123 -12.55 13.27 15.61
C ILE A 123 -11.44 12.36 15.12
N ARG A 124 -11.70 11.51 14.13
CA ARG A 124 -10.64 10.71 13.50
C ARG A 124 -9.76 11.60 12.65
N LEU A 125 -8.46 11.44 12.79
CA LEU A 125 -7.46 12.18 12.02
C LEU A 125 -6.70 11.21 11.11
N VAL A 126 -6.86 11.39 9.81
CA VAL A 126 -6.11 10.66 8.79
C VAL A 126 -4.96 11.52 8.32
N ILE A 127 -3.73 11.08 8.56
CA ILE A 127 -2.51 11.78 8.13
C ILE A 127 -1.95 11.05 6.91
N PRO A 128 -2.22 11.56 5.67
CA PRO A 128 -1.94 10.79 4.46
C PRO A 128 -0.47 10.76 4.07
N PHE A 129 0.28 11.85 4.28
CA PHE A 129 1.62 12.02 3.70
C PHE A 129 2.70 12.42 4.72
N SER A 130 2.32 12.90 5.88
CA SER A 130 3.27 13.33 6.91
C SER A 130 3.61 12.21 7.87
N ILE A 131 4.84 12.26 8.42
CA ILE A 131 5.26 11.43 9.54
C ILE A 131 4.83 12.12 10.83
N THR A 132 4.21 11.38 11.74
CA THR A 132 3.94 11.84 13.10
C THR A 132 5.20 11.70 13.97
N GLY A 133 5.29 12.52 15.01
CA GLY A 133 6.19 12.25 16.13
C GLY A 133 5.59 11.19 17.05
N ASN A 134 5.28 11.58 18.30
CA ASN A 134 4.65 10.67 19.28
C ASN A 134 3.12 10.61 19.20
N GLU A 135 2.51 11.37 18.29
CA GLU A 135 1.06 11.53 18.20
C GLU A 135 0.38 10.20 17.91
N VAL A 136 0.88 9.43 16.93
CA VAL A 136 0.30 8.12 16.62
C VAL A 136 0.42 7.13 17.79
N ALA A 137 1.48 7.20 18.58
CA ALA A 137 1.67 6.30 19.73
C ALA A 137 0.80 6.65 20.96
N SER A 138 0.30 7.89 21.03
CA SER A 138 -0.40 8.43 22.22
C SER A 138 -1.84 8.89 21.97
N ASN A 139 -2.27 8.96 20.71
CA ASN A 139 -3.58 9.48 20.32
C ASN A 139 -4.39 8.42 19.56
N PRO A 140 -5.43 7.83 20.16
CA PRO A 140 -6.20 6.73 19.55
C PRO A 140 -7.03 7.13 18.32
N TYR A 141 -7.14 8.42 18.04
CA TYR A 141 -7.89 8.93 16.88
C TYR A 141 -7.02 9.12 15.64
N VAL A 142 -5.69 8.98 15.76
CA VAL A 142 -4.76 9.16 14.63
C VAL A 142 -4.64 7.88 13.80
N PHE A 143 -4.79 8.05 12.49
CA PHE A 143 -4.48 7.05 11.47
C PHE A 143 -3.36 7.60 10.59
N GLN A 144 -2.15 7.12 10.80
CA GLN A 144 -0.99 7.49 9.97
C GLN A 144 -0.91 6.58 8.75
N VAL A 145 -1.09 7.15 7.57
CA VAL A 145 -1.05 6.39 6.30
C VAL A 145 0.38 6.19 5.82
N TYR A 146 1.19 7.25 5.88
CA TYR A 146 2.58 7.20 5.42
C TYR A 146 3.41 6.23 6.27
N GLN A 147 4.15 5.34 5.60
CA GLN A 147 5.05 4.38 6.25
C GLN A 147 6.50 4.88 6.13
N ASP A 148 7.26 4.81 7.21
CA ASP A 148 8.68 5.17 7.19
C ASP A 148 9.54 4.12 6.46
N GLY A 149 10.71 4.55 6.00
CA GLY A 149 11.61 3.72 5.21
C GLY A 149 12.13 2.46 5.94
N THR A 150 12.27 2.51 7.28
CA THR A 150 12.72 1.37 8.07
C THR A 150 11.65 0.28 8.08
N ARG A 151 10.38 0.65 8.27
CA ARG A 151 9.26 -0.29 8.22
C ARG A 151 9.13 -0.93 6.84
N LEU A 152 9.21 -0.14 5.78
CA LEU A 152 9.16 -0.65 4.40
C LEU A 152 10.33 -1.58 4.09
N THR A 153 11.54 -1.23 4.53
CA THR A 153 12.72 -2.10 4.42
C THR A 153 12.49 -3.44 5.10
N ASN A 154 11.99 -3.43 6.34
CA ASN A 154 11.71 -4.66 7.09
C ASN A 154 10.62 -5.50 6.43
N ALA A 155 9.55 -4.88 5.94
CA ALA A 155 8.50 -5.58 5.20
C ALA A 155 9.05 -6.24 3.93
N ALA A 156 9.86 -5.52 3.13
CA ALA A 156 10.48 -6.05 1.94
C ALA A 156 11.46 -7.20 2.23
N VAL A 157 12.27 -7.08 3.30
CA VAL A 157 13.18 -8.15 3.74
C VAL A 157 12.40 -9.40 4.15
N ASN A 158 11.32 -9.26 4.93
CA ASN A 158 10.50 -10.38 5.36
C ASN A 158 9.83 -11.07 4.17
N ALA A 159 9.26 -10.30 3.24
CA ALA A 159 8.65 -10.83 2.03
C ALA A 159 9.68 -11.57 1.14
N PHE A 160 10.90 -11.04 1.03
CA PHE A 160 12.00 -11.72 0.34
C PHE A 160 12.32 -13.07 0.98
N LEU A 161 12.54 -13.11 2.29
CA LEU A 161 12.90 -14.34 3.02
C LEU A 161 11.82 -15.42 2.94
N GLU A 162 10.56 -15.01 2.96
CA GLU A 162 9.43 -15.92 2.80
C GLU A 162 9.35 -16.47 1.38
N ARG A 163 9.41 -15.59 0.38
CA ARG A 163 9.17 -15.94 -1.02
C ARG A 163 10.32 -16.70 -1.66
N PHE A 164 11.57 -16.35 -1.31
CA PHE A 164 12.77 -16.89 -1.94
C PHE A 164 13.57 -17.85 -1.06
N SER A 165 12.92 -18.48 -0.08
CA SER A 165 13.56 -19.43 0.85
C SER A 165 14.26 -20.63 0.18
N LYS A 166 13.90 -20.96 -1.07
CA LYS A 166 14.48 -22.05 -1.87
C LYS A 166 15.36 -21.55 -3.03
N CYS A 167 15.65 -20.24 -3.07
CA CYS A 167 16.45 -19.62 -4.11
C CYS A 167 17.86 -19.32 -3.58
N HIS A 168 18.81 -19.18 -4.51
CA HIS A 168 20.15 -18.68 -4.22
C HIS A 168 20.19 -17.17 -4.45
N PRO A 169 20.36 -16.33 -3.40
CA PRO A 169 20.45 -14.89 -3.56
C PRO A 169 21.78 -14.48 -4.19
N VAL A 170 21.71 -13.59 -5.18
CA VAL A 170 22.87 -12.98 -5.85
C VAL A 170 22.76 -11.47 -5.74
N PHE A 171 23.69 -10.85 -5.03
CA PHE A 171 23.78 -9.39 -4.92
C PHE A 171 24.68 -8.84 -6.01
N VAL A 172 24.16 -7.87 -6.78
CA VAL A 172 24.95 -7.17 -7.82
C VAL A 172 25.31 -5.78 -7.35
N ASP A 173 26.61 -5.55 -7.15
CA ASP A 173 27.14 -4.22 -6.93
C ASP A 173 27.23 -3.47 -8.26
N CYS A 174 26.40 -2.47 -8.41
CA CYS A 174 26.31 -1.64 -9.62
C CYS A 174 27.25 -0.43 -9.60
N ASN A 175 28.06 -0.26 -8.57
CA ASN A 175 28.96 0.88 -8.37
C ASN A 175 28.23 2.24 -8.40
N ASP A 176 26.98 2.28 -8.01
CA ASP A 176 26.19 3.51 -7.96
C ASP A 176 26.49 4.29 -6.67
N SER A 177 26.92 5.54 -6.85
CA SER A 177 27.18 6.49 -5.75
C SER A 177 26.08 7.55 -5.59
N ILE A 178 25.09 7.59 -6.52
CA ILE A 178 24.08 8.66 -6.57
C ILE A 178 22.82 8.27 -5.79
N ASN A 179 22.32 7.05 -5.97
CA ASN A 179 21.11 6.56 -5.32
C ASN A 179 21.30 5.11 -4.83
N PRO A 180 22.22 4.87 -3.89
CA PRO A 180 22.55 3.54 -3.44
C PRO A 180 21.41 2.93 -2.61
N LYS A 181 21.13 1.65 -2.83
CA LYS A 181 20.25 0.81 -1.99
C LYS A 181 21.02 -0.06 -1.01
N GLY A 182 22.22 0.40 -0.65
CA GLY A 182 23.14 -0.31 0.24
C GLY A 182 22.55 -0.65 1.61
N ALA A 183 21.74 0.24 2.19
CA ALA A 183 21.06 0.00 3.48
C ALA A 183 20.12 -1.20 3.39
N PHE A 184 19.31 -1.31 2.32
CA PHE A 184 18.42 -2.45 2.09
C PHE A 184 19.20 -3.74 1.88
N THR A 185 20.21 -3.75 0.97
CA THR A 185 20.99 -4.96 0.70
C THR A 185 21.79 -5.41 1.91
N ALA A 186 22.29 -4.49 2.75
CA ALA A 186 22.96 -4.81 4.01
C ALA A 186 21.98 -5.44 5.03
N ALA A 187 20.78 -4.86 5.18
CA ALA A 187 19.74 -5.40 6.05
C ALA A 187 19.31 -6.81 5.62
N LEU A 188 19.14 -7.03 4.31
CA LEU A 188 18.76 -8.34 3.76
C LEU A 188 19.87 -9.37 3.99
N ARG A 189 21.14 -9.05 3.68
CA ARG A 189 22.28 -9.95 3.92
C ARG A 189 22.41 -10.32 5.40
N LYS A 190 22.28 -9.34 6.30
CA LYS A 190 22.27 -9.63 7.74
C LYS A 190 21.20 -10.65 8.13
N GLN A 191 20.01 -10.59 7.56
CA GLN A 191 18.95 -11.55 7.85
C GLN A 191 19.22 -12.93 7.21
N LEU A 192 19.83 -12.97 6.02
CA LEU A 192 20.28 -14.22 5.39
C LEU A 192 21.36 -14.91 6.25
N ASP A 193 22.35 -14.15 6.75
CA ASP A 193 23.39 -14.65 7.67
C ASP A 193 22.79 -15.25 8.94
N ILE A 194 21.84 -14.54 9.57
CA ILE A 194 21.12 -15.02 10.79
C ILE A 194 20.38 -16.33 10.51
N LYS A 195 19.84 -16.51 9.31
CA LYS A 195 19.12 -17.73 8.91
C LYS A 195 20.03 -18.83 8.33
N GLY A 196 21.33 -18.59 8.24
CA GLY A 196 22.28 -19.54 7.64
C GLY A 196 22.06 -19.77 6.13
N VAL A 197 21.48 -18.80 5.43
CA VAL A 197 21.27 -18.85 3.98
C VAL A 197 22.48 -18.27 3.27
N SER A 198 23.17 -19.12 2.48
CA SER A 198 24.32 -18.68 1.68
C SER A 198 23.88 -17.81 0.49
N TYR A 199 24.66 -16.81 0.17
CA TYR A 199 24.49 -15.93 -0.97
C TYR A 199 25.81 -15.56 -1.61
N ASN A 200 25.79 -15.07 -2.84
CA ASN A 200 26.99 -14.56 -3.50
C ASN A 200 26.85 -13.06 -3.82
N ILE A 201 28.00 -12.42 -3.97
CA ILE A 201 28.11 -11.03 -4.40
C ILE A 201 28.92 -11.00 -5.68
N THR A 202 28.48 -10.23 -6.67
CA THR A 202 29.20 -9.96 -7.90
C THR A 202 29.17 -8.48 -8.21
N ASN A 203 29.97 -8.04 -9.18
CA ASN A 203 30.03 -6.63 -9.58
C ASN A 203 29.62 -6.49 -11.04
N LEU A 204 28.85 -5.45 -11.35
CA LEU A 204 28.36 -5.18 -12.71
C LEU A 204 29.51 -5.01 -13.74
N LYS A 205 30.68 -4.52 -13.30
CA LYS A 205 31.88 -4.34 -14.14
C LYS A 205 32.73 -5.61 -14.28
N SER A 206 32.41 -6.68 -13.57
CA SER A 206 33.15 -7.94 -13.69
C SER A 206 33.05 -8.51 -15.11
N PRO A 207 34.10 -9.19 -15.62
CA PRO A 207 34.01 -10.00 -16.84
C PRO A 207 32.86 -11.03 -16.74
N ASP A 208 32.32 -11.46 -17.89
CA ASP A 208 31.11 -12.29 -17.90
C ASP A 208 31.26 -13.62 -17.16
N ASP A 209 32.43 -14.28 -17.25
CA ASP A 209 32.69 -15.52 -16.51
C ASP A 209 32.81 -15.28 -14.99
N ALA A 210 33.39 -14.16 -14.56
CA ALA A 210 33.45 -13.81 -13.15
C ALA A 210 32.08 -13.44 -12.61
N PHE A 211 31.26 -12.73 -13.40
CA PHE A 211 29.88 -12.44 -13.07
C PHE A 211 29.06 -13.74 -12.93
N ALA A 212 29.22 -14.67 -13.87
CA ALA A 212 28.49 -15.94 -13.90
C ALA A 212 28.81 -16.86 -12.72
N LYS A 213 30.00 -16.79 -12.13
CA LYS A 213 30.41 -17.62 -10.96
C LYS A 213 29.58 -17.34 -9.71
N ALA A 214 28.92 -16.17 -9.64
CA ALA A 214 28.03 -15.84 -8.52
C ALA A 214 26.70 -16.60 -8.54
N PHE A 215 26.32 -17.18 -9.67
CA PHE A 215 25.01 -17.82 -9.88
C PHE A 215 25.09 -19.33 -9.65
N SER A 216 24.14 -19.87 -8.90
CA SER A 216 23.96 -21.32 -8.71
C SER A 216 23.55 -21.99 -10.01
N ALA A 217 24.12 -23.16 -10.27
CA ALA A 217 23.73 -24.03 -11.39
C ALA A 217 22.56 -24.96 -11.04
N THR A 218 22.27 -25.16 -9.74
CA THR A 218 21.32 -26.15 -9.26
C THR A 218 20.08 -25.59 -8.61
N GLN A 219 20.11 -24.31 -8.21
CA GLN A 219 19.00 -23.61 -7.57
C GLN A 219 18.56 -22.41 -8.41
N PRO A 220 17.27 -22.04 -8.41
CA PRO A 220 16.86 -20.76 -8.96
C PRO A 220 17.57 -19.61 -8.26
N ASN A 221 18.07 -18.66 -9.03
CA ASN A 221 18.75 -17.50 -8.50
C ASN A 221 17.77 -16.32 -8.32
N VAL A 222 17.96 -15.52 -7.28
CA VAL A 222 17.24 -14.27 -7.12
C VAL A 222 18.24 -13.12 -7.01
N VAL A 223 18.18 -12.21 -7.97
CA VAL A 223 19.12 -11.10 -8.10
C VAL A 223 18.57 -9.87 -7.39
N VAL A 224 19.43 -9.23 -6.60
CA VAL A 224 19.17 -7.99 -5.89
C VAL A 224 20.28 -6.98 -6.20
N LEU A 225 19.91 -5.83 -6.74
CA LEU A 225 20.84 -4.75 -7.05
C LEU A 225 21.01 -3.84 -5.82
N ASN A 226 22.17 -3.16 -5.72
CA ASN A 226 22.37 -2.10 -4.74
C ASN A 226 21.98 -0.71 -5.26
N THR A 227 21.16 -0.63 -6.30
CA THR A 227 20.62 0.58 -6.91
C THR A 227 19.23 0.37 -7.45
N ALA A 228 18.42 1.46 -7.52
CA ALA A 228 17.12 1.45 -8.17
C ALA A 228 17.13 2.17 -9.55
N ARG A 229 18.28 2.61 -10.03
CA ARG A 229 18.40 3.42 -11.24
C ARG A 229 18.25 2.61 -12.52
N SER A 230 17.57 3.21 -13.52
CA SER A 230 17.34 2.59 -14.83
C SER A 230 18.60 2.27 -15.63
N PRO A 231 19.65 3.15 -15.69
CA PRO A 231 20.86 2.83 -16.45
C PRO A 231 21.56 1.57 -15.96
N GLU A 232 21.70 1.42 -14.63
CA GLU A 232 22.34 0.27 -14.01
C GLU A 232 21.45 -0.99 -14.16
N LEU A 233 20.14 -0.85 -14.06
CA LEU A 233 19.18 -1.94 -14.29
C LEU A 233 19.31 -2.48 -15.72
N ASN A 234 19.36 -1.59 -16.73
CA ASN A 234 19.54 -1.98 -18.13
C ASN A 234 20.88 -2.66 -18.38
N ALA A 235 21.96 -2.19 -17.73
CA ALA A 235 23.25 -2.85 -17.82
C ALA A 235 23.22 -4.26 -17.18
N VAL A 236 22.46 -4.44 -16.10
CA VAL A 236 22.24 -5.78 -15.51
C VAL A 236 21.47 -6.68 -16.48
N PHE A 237 20.45 -6.20 -17.17
CA PHE A 237 19.75 -7.01 -18.19
C PHE A 237 20.72 -7.54 -19.24
N VAL A 238 21.60 -6.70 -19.77
CA VAL A 238 22.63 -7.14 -20.73
C VAL A 238 23.52 -8.24 -20.14
N LYS A 239 23.94 -8.10 -18.86
CA LYS A 239 24.72 -9.15 -18.17
C LYS A 239 23.97 -10.45 -17.99
N LEU A 240 22.69 -10.39 -17.66
CA LEU A 240 21.83 -11.56 -17.48
C LEU A 240 21.56 -12.28 -18.84
N GLU A 241 21.43 -11.54 -19.91
CA GLU A 241 21.31 -12.11 -21.27
C GLU A 241 22.59 -12.83 -21.70
N ARG A 242 23.76 -12.27 -21.38
CA ARG A 242 25.06 -12.94 -21.58
C ARG A 242 25.18 -14.21 -20.71
N LEU A 243 24.75 -14.15 -19.47
CA LEU A 243 24.70 -15.31 -18.57
C LEU A 243 23.85 -16.43 -19.17
N GLU A 244 22.69 -16.13 -19.72
CA GLU A 244 21.80 -17.10 -20.36
C GLU A 244 22.43 -17.72 -21.61
N GLN A 245 23.13 -16.93 -22.44
CA GLN A 245 23.85 -17.41 -23.62
C GLN A 245 24.99 -18.37 -23.24
N LEU A 246 25.75 -18.05 -22.19
CA LEU A 246 26.91 -18.84 -21.75
C LEU A 246 26.51 -20.08 -20.94
N TYR A 247 25.41 -19.97 -20.20
CA TYR A 247 24.95 -21.00 -19.28
C TYR A 247 23.43 -21.18 -19.38
N PRO A 248 22.94 -21.77 -20.48
CA PRO A 248 21.50 -21.96 -20.70
C PRO A 248 20.89 -22.85 -19.61
N GLY A 249 19.69 -22.54 -19.19
CA GLY A 249 18.96 -23.27 -18.15
C GLY A 249 19.15 -22.75 -16.73
N ARG A 250 20.00 -21.75 -16.48
CA ARG A 250 20.02 -21.05 -15.19
C ARG A 250 18.75 -20.21 -15.01
N VAL A 251 17.96 -20.54 -14.01
CA VAL A 251 16.75 -19.77 -13.67
C VAL A 251 17.15 -18.52 -12.90
N VAL A 252 16.75 -17.36 -13.37
CA VAL A 252 17.01 -16.07 -12.76
C VAL A 252 15.71 -15.33 -12.50
N ARG A 253 15.56 -14.81 -11.29
CA ARG A 253 14.48 -13.90 -10.87
C ARG A 253 15.06 -12.59 -10.41
N LEU A 254 14.26 -11.53 -10.44
CA LEU A 254 14.66 -10.22 -9.90
C LEU A 254 13.80 -9.85 -8.70
N PHE A 255 14.44 -9.27 -7.70
CA PHE A 255 13.76 -8.58 -6.62
C PHE A 255 14.17 -7.10 -6.66
N GLY A 256 13.20 -6.25 -7.05
CA GLY A 256 13.44 -4.87 -7.39
C GLY A 256 13.09 -3.88 -6.29
N TYR A 257 12.76 -2.68 -6.74
CA TYR A 257 12.44 -1.52 -5.90
C TYR A 257 11.20 -0.81 -6.44
N THR A 258 10.48 -0.09 -5.57
CA THR A 258 9.28 0.69 -5.95
C THR A 258 9.55 1.63 -7.13
N GLU A 259 10.76 2.20 -7.22
CA GLU A 259 11.17 3.10 -8.30
C GLU A 259 11.12 2.44 -9.68
N TRP A 260 11.27 1.11 -9.76
CA TRP A 260 11.19 0.37 -11.03
C TRP A 260 9.79 0.42 -11.66
N LEU A 261 8.77 0.70 -10.87
CA LEU A 261 7.42 0.92 -11.41
C LEU A 261 7.35 2.11 -12.39
N MET A 262 8.27 3.09 -12.28
CA MET A 262 8.38 4.21 -13.23
C MET A 262 8.92 3.76 -14.60
N TYR A 263 9.64 2.66 -14.63
CA TYR A 263 10.27 2.10 -15.84
C TYR A 263 9.48 0.93 -16.43
N ALA A 264 8.44 0.48 -15.74
CA ALA A 264 7.74 -0.76 -16.04
C ALA A 264 7.17 -0.85 -17.46
N SER A 265 6.80 0.28 -18.07
CA SER A 265 6.34 0.29 -19.45
C SER A 265 7.46 0.04 -20.47
N TYR A 266 8.69 0.47 -20.16
CA TYR A 266 9.87 0.31 -21.02
C TYR A 266 10.52 -1.07 -20.82
N ASP A 267 10.61 -1.52 -19.56
CA ASP A 267 11.30 -2.72 -19.15
C ASP A 267 10.36 -3.94 -18.99
N PHE A 268 9.11 -3.84 -19.44
CA PHE A 268 8.06 -4.84 -19.25
C PHE A 268 8.50 -6.25 -19.68
N ALA A 269 9.08 -6.35 -20.88
CA ALA A 269 9.54 -7.63 -21.41
C ALA A 269 10.63 -8.27 -20.53
N HIS A 270 11.58 -7.47 -20.03
CA HIS A 270 12.62 -7.94 -19.13
C HIS A 270 12.06 -8.31 -17.75
N PHE A 271 11.13 -7.51 -17.21
CA PHE A 271 10.49 -7.86 -15.94
C PHE A 271 9.73 -9.19 -16.01
N CYS A 272 9.02 -9.43 -17.11
CA CYS A 272 8.36 -10.72 -17.33
C CYS A 272 9.39 -11.85 -17.54
N LYS A 273 10.41 -11.63 -18.36
CA LYS A 273 11.46 -12.60 -18.66
C LYS A 273 12.18 -13.09 -17.39
N TYR A 274 12.41 -12.20 -16.44
CA TYR A 274 13.13 -12.51 -15.19
C TYR A 274 12.20 -12.65 -13.98
N ASP A 275 10.92 -12.99 -14.18
CA ASP A 275 9.99 -13.31 -13.09
C ASP A 275 10.13 -12.31 -11.92
N THR A 276 9.96 -11.02 -12.22
CA THR A 276 10.38 -9.91 -11.36
C THR A 276 9.36 -9.59 -10.27
N TYR A 277 9.84 -9.38 -9.05
CA TYR A 277 9.04 -8.97 -7.90
C TYR A 277 9.45 -7.57 -7.44
N ILE A 278 8.48 -6.66 -7.32
CA ILE A 278 8.71 -5.27 -6.91
C ILE A 278 7.96 -5.00 -5.61
N PRO A 279 8.67 -4.78 -4.47
CA PRO A 279 8.06 -4.40 -3.20
C PRO A 279 7.53 -2.96 -3.26
N THR A 280 6.28 -2.76 -2.81
CA THR A 280 5.64 -1.45 -2.87
C THR A 280 4.44 -1.32 -1.94
N THR A 281 4.00 -0.09 -1.67
CA THR A 281 2.77 0.24 -0.94
C THR A 281 1.63 0.66 -1.85
N PHE A 282 1.85 0.73 -3.16
CA PHE A 282 0.85 1.11 -4.15
C PHE A 282 1.12 0.40 -5.49
N TYR A 283 0.08 0.24 -6.30
CA TYR A 283 0.24 -0.22 -7.68
C TYR A 283 -0.82 0.42 -8.58
N TYR A 284 -0.36 1.27 -9.49
CA TYR A 284 -1.21 1.86 -10.51
C TYR A 284 -1.43 0.89 -11.67
N ASN A 285 -2.60 0.23 -11.67
CA ASN A 285 -2.98 -0.72 -12.71
C ASN A 285 -3.75 0.00 -13.83
N ALA A 286 -3.00 0.59 -14.77
CA ALA A 286 -3.57 1.36 -15.88
C ALA A 286 -4.58 0.57 -16.75
N PRO A 287 -4.36 -0.71 -17.13
CA PRO A 287 -5.31 -1.47 -17.94
C PRO A 287 -6.59 -1.90 -17.19
N ALA A 288 -6.64 -1.78 -15.87
CA ALA A 288 -7.83 -2.20 -15.12
C ALA A 288 -9.04 -1.31 -15.47
N THR A 289 -10.19 -1.95 -15.76
CA THR A 289 -11.42 -1.25 -16.16
C THR A 289 -11.86 -0.21 -15.12
N ALA A 290 -11.72 -0.51 -13.83
CA ALA A 290 -12.08 0.42 -12.76
C ALA A 290 -11.19 1.67 -12.75
N THR A 291 -9.88 1.50 -13.00
CA THR A 291 -8.91 2.60 -13.13
C THR A 291 -9.26 3.48 -14.33
N GLN A 292 -9.47 2.88 -15.50
CA GLN A 292 -9.85 3.61 -16.72
C GLN A 292 -11.18 4.36 -16.56
N THR A 293 -12.14 3.77 -15.87
CA THR A 293 -13.43 4.42 -15.59
C THR A 293 -13.23 5.65 -14.70
N LEU A 294 -12.41 5.54 -13.65
CA LEU A 294 -12.09 6.68 -12.79
C LEU A 294 -11.37 7.79 -13.55
N GLU A 295 -10.38 7.47 -14.38
CA GLU A 295 -9.65 8.45 -15.18
C GLU A 295 -10.55 9.17 -16.19
N LYS A 296 -11.43 8.42 -16.87
CA LYS A 296 -12.42 9.02 -17.77
C LYS A 296 -13.35 9.98 -17.04
N SER A 297 -13.83 9.58 -15.87
CA SER A 297 -14.67 10.43 -15.03
C SER A 297 -13.92 11.65 -14.51
N TYR A 298 -12.67 11.50 -14.10
CA TYR A 298 -11.81 12.61 -13.68
C TYR A 298 -11.66 13.66 -14.78
N ARG A 299 -11.33 13.21 -15.99
CA ARG A 299 -11.20 14.09 -17.17
C ARG A 299 -12.52 14.79 -17.49
N SER A 300 -13.65 14.10 -17.37
CA SER A 300 -14.97 14.70 -17.60
C SER A 300 -15.30 15.79 -16.56
N TRP A 301 -14.89 15.62 -15.31
CA TRP A 301 -15.19 16.57 -14.24
C TRP A 301 -14.27 17.79 -14.21
N PHE A 302 -12.97 17.55 -14.45
CA PHE A 302 -11.95 18.59 -14.23
C PHE A 302 -11.32 19.09 -15.52
N HIS A 303 -11.69 18.52 -16.69
CA HIS A 303 -11.21 18.87 -18.04
C HIS A 303 -9.70 18.75 -18.23
N GLU A 304 -9.04 17.97 -17.41
CA GLU A 304 -7.60 17.69 -17.46
C GLU A 304 -7.30 16.22 -17.11
N PRO A 305 -6.18 15.65 -17.60
CA PRO A 305 -5.77 14.31 -17.25
C PRO A 305 -5.24 14.26 -15.80
N LEU A 306 -5.09 13.05 -15.26
CA LEU A 306 -4.35 12.85 -14.00
C LEU A 306 -2.89 13.30 -14.15
N MET A 307 -2.33 13.85 -13.07
CA MET A 307 -0.90 14.19 -13.00
C MET A 307 -0.04 12.96 -13.32
N GLN A 308 1.06 13.19 -14.05
CA GLN A 308 2.06 12.16 -14.35
C GLN A 308 2.96 11.93 -13.13
N ALA A 309 2.40 11.31 -12.09
CA ALA A 309 3.08 10.97 -10.83
C ALA A 309 2.79 9.52 -10.44
N LEU A 310 3.65 8.91 -9.66
CA LEU A 310 3.43 7.61 -9.01
C LEU A 310 3.72 7.75 -7.51
N PRO A 311 2.72 7.45 -6.67
CA PRO A 311 1.33 7.11 -7.00
C PRO A 311 0.56 8.27 -7.63
N ARG A 312 -0.54 7.97 -8.35
CA ARG A 312 -1.49 8.96 -8.87
C ARG A 312 -2.25 9.59 -7.71
N PHE A 313 -2.11 10.89 -7.49
CA PHE A 313 -2.68 11.54 -6.30
C PHE A 313 -4.20 11.50 -6.25
N ALA A 314 -4.89 11.68 -7.38
CA ALA A 314 -6.35 11.56 -7.40
C ALA A 314 -6.82 10.15 -7.04
N ILE A 315 -6.16 9.09 -7.54
CA ILE A 315 -6.53 7.71 -7.21
C ILE A 315 -6.24 7.43 -5.72
N THR A 316 -5.13 7.94 -5.18
CA THR A 316 -4.83 7.85 -3.75
C THR A 316 -5.91 8.52 -2.91
N GLY A 317 -6.35 9.73 -3.28
CA GLY A 317 -7.42 10.45 -2.57
C GLY A 317 -8.76 9.71 -2.65
N TYR A 318 -9.07 9.15 -3.81
CA TYR A 318 -10.26 8.32 -4.02
C TYR A 318 -10.22 7.07 -3.13
N ASP A 319 -9.11 6.31 -3.12
CA ASP A 319 -8.95 5.11 -2.29
C ASP A 319 -9.05 5.42 -0.79
N HIS A 320 -8.38 6.48 -0.34
CA HIS A 320 -8.44 6.90 1.06
C HIS A 320 -9.86 7.27 1.48
N ALA A 321 -10.56 8.09 0.68
CA ALA A 321 -11.92 8.49 0.98
C ALA A 321 -12.88 7.28 1.00
N GLN A 322 -12.83 6.39 0.00
CA GLN A 322 -13.63 5.17 -0.05
C GLN A 322 -13.40 4.31 1.19
N PHE A 323 -12.12 4.09 1.56
CA PHE A 323 -11.76 3.25 2.69
C PHE A 323 -12.29 3.81 4.02
N PHE A 324 -11.96 5.06 4.32
CA PHE A 324 -12.34 5.65 5.61
C PHE A 324 -13.84 5.89 5.72
N ILE A 325 -14.50 6.40 4.68
CA ILE A 325 -15.93 6.69 4.72
C ILE A 325 -16.74 5.40 4.86
N ARG A 326 -16.48 4.39 4.00
CA ARG A 326 -17.17 3.09 4.09
C ARG A 326 -16.92 2.43 5.43
N GLY A 327 -15.66 2.43 5.90
CA GLY A 327 -15.31 1.85 7.18
C GLY A 327 -16.03 2.50 8.35
N ILE A 328 -16.10 3.83 8.39
CA ILE A 328 -16.83 4.57 9.42
C ILE A 328 -18.35 4.31 9.32
N LEU A 329 -18.91 4.30 8.12
CA LEU A 329 -20.33 4.03 7.92
C LEU A 329 -20.71 2.60 8.33
N GLN A 330 -19.83 1.63 8.08
CA GLN A 330 -20.09 0.22 8.37
C GLN A 330 -19.82 -0.16 9.83
N TYR A 331 -18.74 0.35 10.43
CA TYR A 331 -18.27 -0.07 11.75
C TYR A 331 -18.43 1.01 12.84
N GLY A 332 -18.80 2.23 12.48
CA GLY A 332 -18.96 3.32 13.43
C GLY A 332 -17.73 3.53 14.31
N ASN A 333 -17.92 3.51 15.63
CA ASN A 333 -16.81 3.67 16.59
C ASN A 333 -15.87 2.46 16.65
N GLN A 334 -16.28 1.30 16.15
CA GLN A 334 -15.46 0.09 16.08
C GLN A 334 -14.57 0.05 14.84
N PHE A 335 -14.62 1.06 13.99
CA PHE A 335 -13.75 1.14 12.83
C PHE A 335 -12.28 1.27 13.24
N THR A 336 -11.49 0.31 12.84
CA THR A 336 -10.05 0.23 13.11
C THR A 336 -9.21 0.13 11.85
N GLY A 337 -9.84 -0.19 10.71
CA GLY A 337 -9.15 -0.37 9.43
C GLY A 337 -8.20 -1.57 9.41
N ASN A 338 -8.34 -2.55 10.32
CA ASN A 338 -7.50 -3.72 10.37
C ASN A 338 -7.83 -4.72 9.24
N ARG A 339 -6.99 -5.72 9.05
CA ARG A 339 -7.11 -6.71 7.97
C ARG A 339 -8.42 -7.51 7.96
N TRP A 340 -9.16 -7.55 9.05
CA TRP A 340 -10.43 -8.27 9.15
C TRP A 340 -11.62 -7.42 8.72
N GLN A 341 -11.45 -6.09 8.66
CA GLN A 341 -12.46 -5.14 8.20
C GLN A 341 -12.32 -4.90 6.69
N ARG A 342 -12.53 -5.96 5.88
CA ARG A 342 -12.44 -5.91 4.41
C ARG A 342 -13.78 -5.49 3.84
N PHE A 343 -13.90 -4.28 3.35
CA PHE A 343 -15.14 -3.69 2.85
C PHE A 343 -14.94 -2.85 1.58
N TYR A 344 -13.69 -2.70 1.14
CA TYR A 344 -13.33 -1.94 -0.04
C TYR A 344 -12.11 -2.55 -0.73
N GLN A 345 -12.17 -2.65 -2.07
CA GLN A 345 -11.04 -3.05 -2.91
C GLN A 345 -10.41 -1.79 -3.50
N PRO A 346 -9.19 -1.41 -3.11
CA PRO A 346 -8.55 -0.20 -3.61
C PRO A 346 -8.15 -0.34 -5.09
N LEU A 347 -8.12 0.79 -5.80
CA LEU A 347 -7.67 0.86 -7.19
C LEU A 347 -6.15 0.88 -7.28
N GLN A 348 -5.47 1.50 -6.32
CA GLN A 348 -4.04 1.72 -6.32
C GLN A 348 -3.40 1.53 -4.95
N THR A 349 -4.01 2.07 -3.88
CA THR A 349 -3.37 2.23 -2.58
C THR A 349 -4.08 1.40 -1.51
N PRO A 350 -3.65 0.16 -1.28
CA PRO A 350 -4.21 -0.67 -0.22
C PRO A 350 -3.92 -0.04 1.16
N LEU A 351 -4.91 -0.16 2.05
CA LEU A 351 -4.80 0.30 3.43
C LEU A 351 -5.11 -0.85 4.39
N GLN A 352 -4.25 -0.98 5.39
CA GLN A 352 -4.43 -1.90 6.50
C GLN A 352 -3.77 -1.29 7.73
N PHE A 353 -4.50 -1.15 8.81
CA PHE A 353 -4.00 -0.45 9.98
C PHE A 353 -3.78 -1.38 11.16
N GLU A 354 -2.64 -1.20 11.84
CA GLU A 354 -2.31 -1.86 13.09
C GLU A 354 -2.13 -0.83 14.21
N PRO A 355 -2.44 -1.19 15.46
CA PRO A 355 -2.28 -0.29 16.59
C PRO A 355 -0.80 0.03 16.84
N VAL A 356 -0.52 1.27 17.27
CA VAL A 356 0.79 1.71 17.71
C VAL A 356 0.74 1.99 19.21
N GLY A 357 1.37 1.17 19.98
CA GLY A 357 1.35 1.28 21.45
C GLY A 357 -0.09 1.24 22.00
N LYS A 358 -0.42 2.22 22.86
CA LYS A 358 -1.78 2.44 23.39
C LYS A 358 -2.53 3.56 22.65
N GLY A 359 -1.98 4.02 21.52
CA GLY A 359 -2.45 5.18 20.79
C GLY A 359 -3.27 4.83 19.55
N GLY A 360 -2.93 5.50 18.48
CA GLY A 360 -3.56 5.42 17.17
C GLY A 360 -3.12 4.21 16.36
N ARG A 361 -3.15 4.39 15.04
CA ARG A 361 -2.93 3.29 14.09
C ARG A 361 -2.01 3.71 12.98
N GLN A 362 -1.17 2.79 12.55
CA GLN A 362 -0.28 2.99 11.41
C GLN A 362 -0.63 2.02 10.29
N ASN A 363 -0.60 2.53 9.06
CA ASN A 363 -0.77 1.70 7.88
C ASN A 363 0.40 0.71 7.77
N THR A 364 0.08 -0.55 7.54
CA THR A 364 1.03 -1.66 7.35
C THR A 364 0.83 -2.36 6.02
N ALA A 365 -0.08 -1.85 5.17
CA ALA A 365 -0.32 -2.45 3.86
C ALA A 365 0.96 -2.47 3.02
N PHE A 366 1.29 -3.64 2.51
CA PHE A 366 2.47 -3.91 1.72
C PHE A 366 2.14 -4.99 0.68
N GLN A 367 2.73 -4.90 -0.49
CA GLN A 367 2.50 -5.85 -1.57
C GLN A 367 3.77 -6.06 -2.40
N LEU A 368 3.86 -7.20 -3.04
CA LEU A 368 4.80 -7.45 -4.14
C LEU A 368 4.03 -7.40 -5.45
N ILE A 369 4.49 -6.58 -6.38
CA ILE A 369 4.02 -6.64 -7.77
C ILE A 369 4.89 -7.65 -8.50
N HIS A 370 4.25 -8.68 -9.02
CA HIS A 370 4.91 -9.80 -9.67
C HIS A 370 4.62 -9.81 -11.17
N TYR A 371 5.67 -9.71 -11.95
CA TYR A 371 5.65 -9.80 -13.42
C TYR A 371 5.90 -11.23 -13.83
N LEU A 372 4.89 -11.89 -14.35
CA LEU A 372 4.89 -13.31 -14.71
C LEU A 372 5.53 -13.55 -16.09
N TYR A 373 6.16 -14.70 -16.27
CA TYR A 373 6.72 -15.14 -17.57
C TYR A 373 5.74 -15.10 -18.73
N ASN A 374 4.44 -15.27 -18.47
CA ASN A 374 3.38 -15.23 -19.49
C ASN A 374 2.91 -13.82 -19.86
N GLY A 375 3.55 -12.78 -19.34
CA GLY A 375 3.17 -11.39 -19.55
C GLY A 375 2.06 -10.89 -18.64
N GLY A 376 1.61 -11.69 -17.65
CA GLY A 376 0.66 -11.28 -16.63
C GLY A 376 1.33 -10.44 -15.53
N ILE A 377 0.51 -9.69 -14.80
CA ILE A 377 0.94 -8.98 -13.60
C ILE A 377 -0.05 -9.32 -12.49
N GLU A 378 0.47 -9.69 -11.33
CA GLU A 378 -0.33 -9.92 -10.12
C GLU A 378 0.17 -9.09 -8.94
N SER A 379 -0.72 -8.78 -8.01
CA SER A 379 -0.40 -8.12 -6.75
C SER A 379 -0.56 -9.13 -5.61
N LEU A 380 0.52 -9.38 -4.91
CA LEU A 380 0.60 -10.28 -3.75
C LEU A 380 0.60 -9.43 -2.48
N ALA A 381 -0.51 -9.43 -1.73
CA ALA A 381 -0.64 -8.68 -0.47
C ALA A 381 0.09 -9.42 0.68
N TYR A 382 0.72 -8.65 1.59
CA TYR A 382 1.42 -9.11 2.78
C TYR A 382 0.86 -8.48 4.04
#